data_e0c82e22ba9ff3ff17cf991cc45e916c
#
_entry.id   e0c82e22ba9ff3ff17cf991cc45e916c
#
_cell.length_a   1.000
_cell.length_b   1.000
_cell.length_c   1.000
_cell.angle_alpha   90.00
_cell.angle_beta   90.00
_cell.angle_gamma   90.00
#
_symmetry.space_group_name_H-M   'P 1'
#
loop_
_entity.id
_entity.type
_entity.pdbx_description
1 polymer ?
#
loop_
_entity_poly.entity_id
_entity_poly.type
_entity_poly.pdbx_seq_one_letter_code
_entity_poly.pdbx_strand_id
1 'polypeptide(L)'
;SDWANLPDSGTFSDGDEVYSLCHNCNNLINEMHPGTKVHSLWELIDGDDSFRLPDFRGRKAYVQDCWRSRDRKEEQDAVRSLLNKMNIDVLELSQNREQTDFCGASLYRPQPPRNPKLAPKHYVEGAVGKFVPHSPEEQKQIMQEYCRQFGKDKVICYCHYCLEGLLMGDADAVHLAQMLFLEGH
;
A
#
# COMPACT_ATOMS: atom_id res chain seq x y z
N SER A 1 -4.36 29.74 -9.22
CA SER A 1 -4.36 28.83 -8.08
C SER A 1 -2.97 28.85 -7.43
N ASP A 2 -2.93 28.88 -6.13
CA ASP A 2 -1.72 29.11 -5.31
C ASP A 2 -0.62 28.05 -5.49
N TRP A 3 -0.95 26.93 -6.12
CA TRP A 3 -0.01 25.85 -6.45
C TRP A 3 1.10 26.26 -7.42
N ALA A 4 0.86 27.28 -8.27
CA ALA A 4 1.86 27.78 -9.21
C ALA A 4 2.96 28.62 -8.55
N ASN A 5 2.75 29.07 -7.29
CA ASN A 5 3.65 29.93 -6.55
C ASN A 5 4.31 29.23 -5.36
N LEU A 6 4.17 27.91 -5.26
CA LEU A 6 4.96 27.16 -4.28
C LEU A 6 6.44 27.29 -4.67
N PRO A 7 7.32 27.59 -3.72
CA PRO A 7 8.75 27.56 -4.00
C PRO A 7 9.09 26.19 -4.56
N ASP A 8 9.92 26.19 -5.60
CA ASP A 8 10.49 24.96 -6.12
C ASP A 8 11.12 24.24 -4.93
N SER A 9 10.47 23.17 -4.50
CA SER A 9 10.82 22.47 -3.25
C SER A 9 12.04 21.61 -3.47
N GLY A 10 13.10 22.18 -4.01
CA GLY A 10 14.42 21.57 -4.12
C GLY A 10 14.43 20.07 -4.48
N THR A 11 15.42 19.63 -5.15
CA THR A 11 15.71 18.21 -5.30
C THR A 11 16.09 17.62 -3.94
N PHE A 12 15.68 16.40 -3.64
CA PHE A 12 16.20 15.66 -2.49
C PHE A 12 17.72 15.54 -2.60
N SER A 13 18.39 15.73 -1.47
CA SER A 13 19.83 15.57 -1.36
C SER A 13 20.20 14.20 -0.85
N ASP A 14 21.43 13.77 -1.11
CA ASP A 14 21.96 12.53 -0.55
C ASP A 14 21.93 12.58 0.99
N GLY A 15 21.32 11.57 1.60
CA GLY A 15 21.15 11.48 3.04
C GLY A 15 19.85 12.05 3.58
N ASP A 16 19.03 12.71 2.75
CA ASP A 16 17.68 13.11 3.16
C ASP A 16 16.83 11.90 3.51
N GLU A 17 15.98 12.05 4.51
CA GLU A 17 15.00 11.04 4.93
C GLU A 17 13.59 11.51 4.60
N VAL A 18 12.82 10.66 3.90
CA VAL A 18 11.45 10.95 3.48
C VAL A 18 10.52 9.90 4.07
N TYR A 19 9.48 10.35 4.77
CA TYR A 19 8.41 9.50 5.30
C TYR A 19 7.14 9.68 4.47
N SER A 20 6.60 8.58 3.97
CA SER A 20 5.47 8.64 3.04
C SER A 20 4.55 7.43 3.18
N LEU A 21 3.24 7.65 2.93
CA LEU A 21 2.24 6.57 2.77
C LEU A 21 2.03 6.18 1.30
N CYS A 22 2.60 6.94 0.38
CA CYS A 22 2.36 6.77 -1.05
C CYS A 22 3.38 5.82 -1.67
N HIS A 23 3.05 4.55 -1.84
CA HIS A 23 3.92 3.56 -2.48
C HIS A 23 4.41 3.99 -3.86
N ASN A 24 3.54 4.65 -4.64
CA ASN A 24 3.94 5.16 -5.95
C ASN A 24 5.02 6.24 -5.83
N CYS A 25 4.86 7.18 -4.90
CA CYS A 25 5.83 8.23 -4.64
C CYS A 25 7.15 7.64 -4.15
N ASN A 26 7.09 6.66 -3.25
CA ASN A 26 8.28 5.98 -2.74
C ASN A 26 9.12 5.36 -3.87
N ASN A 27 8.48 4.66 -4.81
CA ASN A 27 9.16 4.05 -5.94
C ASN A 27 9.79 5.09 -6.88
N LEU A 28 9.09 6.21 -7.11
CA LEU A 28 9.63 7.31 -7.92
C LEU A 28 10.85 7.95 -7.23
N ILE A 29 10.76 8.27 -5.94
CA ILE A 29 11.86 8.87 -5.19
C ILE A 29 13.07 7.94 -5.15
N ASN A 30 12.87 6.66 -4.85
CA ASN A 30 13.95 5.67 -4.77
C ASN A 30 14.74 5.55 -6.09
N GLU A 31 14.09 5.63 -7.25
CA GLU A 31 14.78 5.54 -8.53
C GLU A 31 15.36 6.88 -9.01
N MET A 32 14.68 7.99 -8.72
CA MET A 32 15.15 9.32 -9.11
C MET A 32 16.27 9.84 -8.20
N HIS A 33 16.22 9.49 -6.93
CA HIS A 33 17.10 10.01 -5.87
C HIS A 33 17.63 8.86 -5.01
N PRO A 34 18.53 8.01 -5.54
CA PRO A 34 19.00 6.79 -4.85
C PRO A 34 19.78 7.06 -3.55
N GLY A 35 20.23 8.30 -3.33
CA GLY A 35 20.85 8.74 -2.07
C GLY A 35 19.86 9.13 -0.98
N THR A 36 18.57 9.23 -1.30
CA THR A 36 17.50 9.55 -0.34
C THR A 36 17.01 8.29 0.34
N LYS A 37 16.86 8.33 1.66
CA LYS A 37 16.24 7.24 2.41
C LYS A 37 14.73 7.42 2.45
N VAL A 38 14.00 6.49 1.89
CA VAL A 38 12.53 6.53 1.85
C VAL A 38 11.95 5.51 2.83
N HIS A 39 11.29 6.02 3.85
CA HIS A 39 10.62 5.23 4.88
C HIS A 39 9.10 5.28 4.69
N SER A 40 8.44 4.24 5.15
CA SER A 40 7.00 4.27 5.31
C SER A 40 6.61 5.01 6.59
N LEU A 41 5.48 5.72 6.55
CA LEU A 41 4.92 6.30 7.77
C LEU A 41 4.52 5.21 8.78
N TRP A 42 4.26 3.99 8.33
CA TRP A 42 3.98 2.85 9.21
C TRP A 42 5.18 2.49 10.09
N GLU A 43 6.39 2.56 9.55
CA GLU A 43 7.64 2.36 10.30
C GLU A 43 7.80 3.42 11.40
N LEU A 44 7.48 4.68 11.09
CA LEU A 44 7.53 5.76 12.06
C LEU A 44 6.51 5.56 13.20
N ILE A 45 5.26 5.24 12.86
CA ILE A 45 4.19 5.03 13.86
C ILE A 45 4.50 3.80 14.71
N ASP A 46 5.00 2.72 14.10
CA ASP A 46 5.37 1.51 14.84
C ASP A 46 6.52 1.75 15.82
N GLY A 47 7.46 2.62 15.48
CA GLY A 47 8.58 3.01 16.35
C GLY A 47 8.25 4.05 17.43
N ASP A 48 7.04 4.64 17.41
CA ASP A 48 6.62 5.65 18.38
C ASP A 48 5.80 5.05 19.53
N ASP A 49 6.46 4.76 20.65
CA ASP A 49 5.82 4.22 21.85
C ASP A 49 4.79 5.18 22.48
N SER A 50 4.79 6.46 22.12
CA SER A 50 3.81 7.44 22.59
C SER A 50 2.50 7.41 21.81
N PHE A 51 2.49 6.81 20.61
CA PHE A 51 1.30 6.71 19.78
C PHE A 51 0.30 5.73 20.37
N ARG A 52 -0.91 6.21 20.65
CA ARG A 52 -1.97 5.38 21.23
C ARG A 52 -2.70 4.61 20.15
N LEU A 53 -2.55 3.30 20.17
CA LEU A 53 -3.22 2.39 19.25
C LEU A 53 -4.55 1.88 19.86
N PRO A 54 -5.61 1.73 19.06
CA PRO A 54 -6.86 1.10 19.49
C PRO A 54 -6.66 -0.41 19.71
N ASP A 55 -7.47 -1.01 20.60
CA ASP A 55 -7.48 -2.46 20.88
C ASP A 55 -8.66 -3.13 20.19
N PHE A 56 -8.40 -4.06 19.27
CA PHE A 56 -9.42 -4.82 18.54
C PHE A 56 -9.73 -6.20 19.18
N ARG A 57 -9.18 -6.49 20.36
CA ARG A 57 -9.58 -7.61 21.23
C ARG A 57 -9.47 -8.99 20.57
N GLY A 58 -8.44 -9.24 19.81
CA GLY A 58 -8.20 -10.52 19.16
C GLY A 58 -9.10 -10.80 17.95
N ARG A 59 -9.66 -9.76 17.31
CA ARG A 59 -10.39 -9.92 16.06
C ARG A 59 -9.44 -10.42 14.96
N LYS A 60 -9.94 -11.35 14.17
CA LYS A 60 -9.19 -11.88 13.01
C LYS A 60 -9.36 -11.01 11.79
N ALA A 61 -8.28 -10.83 11.05
CA ALA A 61 -8.33 -10.15 9.76
C ALA A 61 -7.16 -10.59 8.85
N TYR A 62 -7.44 -10.67 7.56
CA TYR A 62 -6.38 -10.80 6.56
C TYR A 62 -5.61 -9.51 6.42
N VAL A 63 -4.31 -9.59 6.15
CA VAL A 63 -3.50 -8.46 5.69
C VAL A 63 -3.22 -8.58 4.20
N GLN A 64 -3.54 -7.54 3.44
CA GLN A 64 -3.27 -7.45 2.02
C GLN A 64 -2.08 -6.53 1.76
N ASP A 65 -0.97 -7.13 1.36
CA ASP A 65 0.20 -6.41 0.88
C ASP A 65 -0.03 -5.84 -0.53
N CYS A 66 0.82 -4.90 -0.93
CA CYS A 66 0.70 -4.20 -2.20
C CYS A 66 1.85 -4.55 -3.14
N TRP A 67 1.56 -4.87 -4.40
CA TRP A 67 2.58 -5.07 -5.42
C TRP A 67 3.58 -3.91 -5.50
N ARG A 68 3.15 -2.66 -5.23
CA ARG A 68 4.04 -1.49 -5.24
C ARG A 68 5.02 -1.43 -4.07
N SER A 69 4.76 -2.17 -3.00
CA SER A 69 5.64 -2.26 -1.82
C SER A 69 6.16 -3.67 -1.56
N ARG A 70 6.14 -4.55 -2.58
CA ARG A 70 6.56 -5.96 -2.43
C ARG A 70 8.01 -6.14 -2.01
N ASP A 71 8.85 -5.19 -2.31
CA ASP A 71 10.28 -5.13 -2.00
C ASP A 71 10.60 -4.33 -0.71
N ARG A 72 9.57 -3.90 0.03
CA ARG A 72 9.70 -3.07 1.24
C ARG A 72 9.42 -3.89 2.50
N LYS A 73 10.37 -4.74 2.85
CA LYS A 73 10.23 -5.67 3.98
C LYS A 73 9.99 -4.93 5.31
N GLU A 74 10.68 -3.84 5.56
CA GLU A 74 10.59 -3.04 6.79
C GLU A 74 9.18 -2.48 6.97
N GLU A 75 8.56 -1.98 5.91
CA GLU A 75 7.18 -1.51 5.91
C GLU A 75 6.20 -2.65 6.20
N GLN A 76 6.39 -3.81 5.57
CA GLN A 76 5.52 -4.98 5.77
C GLN A 76 5.62 -5.52 7.19
N ASP A 77 6.81 -5.49 7.79
CA ASP A 77 7.05 -5.87 9.18
C ASP A 77 6.41 -4.87 10.14
N ALA A 78 6.54 -3.56 9.89
CA ALA A 78 5.91 -2.51 10.69
C ALA A 78 4.38 -2.60 10.66
N VAL A 79 3.79 -2.86 9.50
CA VAL A 79 2.33 -3.07 9.37
C VAL A 79 1.88 -4.23 10.26
N ARG A 80 2.56 -5.36 10.24
CA ARG A 80 2.22 -6.52 11.07
C ARG A 80 2.44 -6.28 12.55
N SER A 81 3.50 -5.55 12.90
CA SER A 81 3.76 -5.11 14.27
C SER A 81 2.62 -4.22 14.79
N LEU A 82 2.19 -3.24 14.02
CA LEU A 82 1.04 -2.38 14.36
C LEU A 82 -0.24 -3.18 14.56
N LEU A 83 -0.55 -4.12 13.66
CA LEU A 83 -1.71 -4.99 13.78
C LEU A 83 -1.66 -5.83 15.07
N ASN A 84 -0.50 -6.39 15.39
CA ASN A 84 -0.29 -7.13 16.64
C ASN A 84 -0.43 -6.23 17.88
N LYS A 85 0.14 -5.02 17.87
CA LYS A 85 0.00 -4.03 18.95
C LYS A 85 -1.46 -3.60 19.14
N MET A 86 -2.26 -3.60 18.06
CA MET A 86 -3.71 -3.37 18.11
C MET A 86 -4.50 -4.63 18.50
N ASN A 87 -3.86 -5.71 18.90
CA ASN A 87 -4.46 -6.98 19.28
C ASN A 87 -5.36 -7.57 18.18
N ILE A 88 -4.84 -7.59 16.94
CA ILE A 88 -5.47 -8.24 15.79
C ILE A 88 -4.76 -9.56 15.53
N ASP A 89 -5.55 -10.65 15.41
CA ASP A 89 -5.07 -11.97 14.98
C ASP A 89 -4.92 -11.96 13.45
N VAL A 90 -3.69 -11.78 12.98
CA VAL A 90 -3.39 -11.59 11.55
C VAL A 90 -3.45 -12.91 10.81
N LEU A 91 -4.27 -12.94 9.76
CA LEU A 91 -4.33 -14.02 8.78
C LEU A 91 -3.48 -13.66 7.56
N GLU A 92 -2.52 -14.51 7.24
CA GLU A 92 -1.63 -14.30 6.09
C GLU A 92 -2.19 -14.96 4.82
N LEU A 93 -2.01 -14.28 3.70
CA LEU A 93 -2.31 -14.84 2.39
C LEU A 93 -1.16 -15.76 1.93
N SER A 94 -1.46 -16.72 1.06
CA SER A 94 -0.44 -17.57 0.45
C SER A 94 0.54 -16.80 -0.42
N GLN A 95 0.08 -15.71 -1.06
CA GLN A 95 0.91 -14.77 -1.82
C GLN A 95 0.92 -13.43 -1.10
N ASN A 96 1.79 -13.32 -0.11
CA ASN A 96 1.97 -12.12 0.68
C ASN A 96 3.38 -11.55 0.51
N ARG A 97 3.64 -10.40 1.11
CA ARG A 97 4.94 -9.73 1.15
C ARG A 97 5.55 -9.56 -0.25
N GLU A 98 6.77 -10.06 -0.47
CA GLU A 98 7.47 -9.99 -1.77
C GLU A 98 6.76 -10.80 -2.87
N GLN A 99 5.93 -11.77 -2.52
CA GLN A 99 5.19 -12.59 -3.47
C GLN A 99 3.84 -11.96 -3.87
N THR A 100 3.45 -10.85 -3.24
CA THR A 100 2.18 -10.22 -3.54
C THR A 100 2.13 -9.66 -4.96
N ASP A 101 1.08 -10.00 -5.68
CA ASP A 101 0.83 -9.56 -7.05
C ASP A 101 -0.41 -8.67 -7.17
N PHE A 102 -0.95 -8.23 -6.05
CA PHE A 102 -2.18 -7.46 -5.96
C PHE A 102 -1.91 -5.96 -5.76
N CYS A 103 -2.58 -5.13 -6.52
CA CYS A 103 -2.71 -3.69 -6.27
C CYS A 103 -4.06 -3.14 -6.80
N GLY A 104 -5.13 -3.90 -6.54
CA GLY A 104 -6.47 -3.57 -6.97
C GLY A 104 -6.60 -3.42 -8.49
N ALA A 105 -7.65 -2.76 -8.91
CA ALA A 105 -7.94 -2.50 -10.33
C ALA A 105 -6.89 -1.63 -11.03
N SER A 106 -5.99 -0.99 -10.29
CA SER A 106 -4.95 -0.13 -10.88
C SER A 106 -3.98 -0.87 -11.81
N LEU A 107 -3.81 -2.19 -11.64
CA LEU A 107 -2.97 -3.02 -12.51
C LEU A 107 -3.66 -3.38 -13.83
N TYR A 108 -4.96 -3.15 -13.94
CA TYR A 108 -5.79 -3.39 -15.11
C TYR A 108 -6.22 -2.10 -15.81
N ARG A 109 -5.47 -1.02 -15.58
CA ARG A 109 -5.64 0.31 -16.19
C ARG A 109 -4.29 0.81 -16.71
N PRO A 110 -4.27 1.70 -17.72
CA PRO A 110 -3.03 2.36 -18.13
C PRO A 110 -2.38 3.05 -16.93
N GLN A 111 -1.09 2.85 -16.75
CA GLN A 111 -0.37 3.58 -15.71
C GLN A 111 -0.13 5.04 -16.09
N PRO A 112 0.02 5.96 -15.11
CA PRO A 112 0.40 7.33 -15.38
C PRO A 112 1.69 7.40 -16.19
N PRO A 113 1.78 8.21 -17.27
CA PRO A 113 2.96 8.27 -18.14
C PRO A 113 4.27 8.63 -17.44
N ARG A 114 4.19 9.28 -16.29
CA ARG A 114 5.37 9.63 -15.47
C ARG A 114 6.04 8.39 -14.83
N ASN A 115 5.27 7.37 -14.47
CA ASN A 115 5.79 6.20 -13.77
C ASN A 115 6.90 5.49 -14.54
N PRO A 116 6.71 5.04 -15.81
CA PRO A 116 7.76 4.39 -16.56
C PRO A 116 8.93 5.32 -16.92
N LYS A 117 8.72 6.65 -16.91
CA LYS A 117 9.79 7.62 -17.16
C LYS A 117 10.69 7.84 -15.94
N LEU A 118 10.11 7.87 -14.74
CA LEU A 118 10.80 8.26 -13.52
C LEU A 118 11.25 7.07 -12.68
N ALA A 119 10.61 5.91 -12.85
CA ALA A 119 10.96 4.68 -12.15
C ALA A 119 10.86 3.45 -13.08
N PRO A 120 11.73 3.36 -14.12
CA PRO A 120 11.66 2.31 -15.11
C PRO A 120 11.91 0.90 -14.53
N LYS A 121 12.78 0.74 -13.54
CA LYS A 121 13.02 -0.57 -12.91
C LYS A 121 11.74 -1.13 -12.31
N HIS A 122 10.99 -0.31 -11.58
CA HIS A 122 9.75 -0.74 -10.94
C HIS A 122 8.58 -0.85 -11.93
N TYR A 123 8.41 0.16 -12.81
CA TYR A 123 7.20 0.30 -13.63
C TYR A 123 7.34 -0.17 -15.08
N VAL A 124 8.52 -0.60 -15.51
CA VAL A 124 8.76 -1.26 -16.82
C VAL A 124 9.29 -2.67 -16.56
N GLU A 125 10.50 -2.79 -16.02
CA GLU A 125 11.17 -4.09 -15.86
C GLU A 125 10.41 -4.99 -14.87
N GLY A 126 10.04 -4.45 -13.70
CA GLY A 126 9.28 -5.16 -12.67
C GLY A 126 7.78 -5.26 -12.92
N ALA A 127 7.26 -4.65 -14.01
CA ALA A 127 5.84 -4.54 -14.30
C ALA A 127 5.38 -5.36 -15.51
N VAL A 128 6.14 -6.37 -15.90
CA VAL A 128 5.77 -7.26 -17.01
C VAL A 128 4.40 -7.89 -16.74
N GLY A 129 3.47 -7.76 -17.69
CA GLY A 129 2.10 -8.25 -17.57
C GLY A 129 1.18 -7.40 -16.67
N LYS A 130 1.66 -6.27 -16.14
CA LYS A 130 0.86 -5.31 -15.38
C LYS A 130 0.40 -4.14 -16.27
N PHE A 131 -0.57 -3.38 -15.76
CA PHE A 131 -1.13 -2.21 -16.44
C PHE A 131 -1.73 -2.51 -17.82
N VAL A 132 -2.23 -3.74 -17.98
CA VAL A 132 -2.97 -4.15 -19.18
C VAL A 132 -4.41 -3.65 -19.06
N PRO A 133 -4.88 -2.76 -19.94
CA PRO A 133 -6.21 -2.20 -19.83
C PRO A 133 -7.31 -3.26 -20.00
N HIS A 134 -8.28 -3.23 -19.10
CA HIS A 134 -9.51 -4.03 -19.12
C HIS A 134 -10.72 -3.09 -19.01
N SER A 135 -11.87 -3.53 -19.49
CA SER A 135 -13.12 -2.81 -19.29
C SER A 135 -13.48 -2.73 -17.79
N PRO A 136 -14.33 -1.77 -17.38
CA PRO A 136 -14.78 -1.67 -15.98
C PRO A 136 -15.45 -2.96 -15.48
N GLU A 137 -16.20 -3.64 -16.36
CA GLU A 137 -16.89 -4.89 -16.07
C GLU A 137 -15.89 -6.03 -15.82
N GLU A 138 -14.87 -6.15 -16.65
CA GLU A 138 -13.79 -7.13 -16.49
C GLU A 138 -12.99 -6.84 -15.21
N GLN A 139 -12.65 -5.57 -14.95
CA GLN A 139 -11.97 -5.18 -13.70
C GLN A 139 -12.76 -5.63 -12.48
N LYS A 140 -14.08 -5.40 -12.48
CA LYS A 140 -14.96 -5.82 -11.39
C LYS A 140 -14.97 -7.34 -11.23
N GLN A 141 -15.09 -8.09 -12.31
CA GLN A 141 -15.06 -9.56 -12.29
C GLN A 141 -13.74 -10.10 -11.72
N ILE A 142 -12.62 -9.55 -12.15
CA ILE A 142 -11.28 -9.91 -11.65
C ILE A 142 -11.18 -9.64 -10.14
N MET A 143 -11.66 -8.48 -9.67
CA MET A 143 -11.65 -8.14 -8.25
C MET A 143 -12.57 -9.07 -7.44
N GLN A 144 -13.76 -9.39 -7.94
CA GLN A 144 -14.67 -10.32 -7.28
C GLN A 144 -14.07 -11.73 -7.18
N GLU A 145 -13.43 -12.22 -8.25
CA GLU A 145 -12.75 -13.51 -8.22
C GLU A 145 -11.62 -13.54 -7.20
N TYR A 146 -10.78 -12.50 -7.18
CA TYR A 146 -9.70 -12.36 -6.22
C TYR A 146 -10.22 -12.34 -4.77
N CYS A 147 -11.29 -11.62 -4.51
CA CYS A 147 -11.83 -11.45 -3.16
C CYS A 147 -12.53 -12.69 -2.59
N ARG A 148 -12.86 -13.71 -3.40
CA ARG A 148 -13.46 -14.97 -2.91
C ARG A 148 -12.63 -15.66 -1.83
N GLN A 149 -11.30 -15.50 -1.86
CA GLN A 149 -10.40 -16.10 -0.89
C GLN A 149 -10.61 -15.61 0.54
N PHE A 150 -11.19 -14.44 0.73
CA PHE A 150 -11.41 -13.86 2.06
C PHE A 150 -12.71 -14.35 2.72
N GLY A 151 -13.65 -14.86 1.96
CA GLY A 151 -14.96 -15.27 2.45
C GLY A 151 -15.72 -14.10 3.09
N LYS A 152 -15.92 -14.17 4.41
CA LYS A 152 -16.57 -13.11 5.21
C LYS A 152 -15.58 -12.41 6.16
N ASP A 153 -14.33 -12.78 6.11
CA ASP A 153 -13.32 -12.21 7.00
C ASP A 153 -12.93 -10.80 6.55
N LYS A 154 -12.61 -9.97 7.53
CA LYS A 154 -12.14 -8.61 7.28
C LYS A 154 -10.76 -8.63 6.62
N VAL A 155 -10.56 -7.69 5.71
CA VAL A 155 -9.27 -7.48 5.02
C VAL A 155 -8.73 -6.10 5.35
N ILE A 156 -7.51 -6.05 5.89
CA ILE A 156 -6.81 -4.81 6.19
C ILE A 156 -5.77 -4.59 5.10
N CYS A 157 -5.76 -3.43 4.49
CA CYS A 157 -4.74 -3.02 3.53
C CYS A 157 -4.15 -1.66 3.91
N TYR A 158 -2.99 -1.33 3.37
CA TYR A 158 -2.27 -0.07 3.63
C TYR A 158 -1.91 0.68 2.33
N CYS A 159 -2.65 0.40 1.27
CA CYS A 159 -2.57 1.05 -0.04
C CYS A 159 -3.98 1.38 -0.53
N HIS A 160 -4.21 2.63 -0.93
CA HIS A 160 -5.54 3.07 -1.39
C HIS A 160 -6.00 2.34 -2.66
N TYR A 161 -5.10 1.99 -3.59
CA TYR A 161 -5.46 1.18 -4.77
C TYR A 161 -5.86 -0.25 -4.38
N CYS A 162 -5.22 -0.82 -3.36
CA CYS A 162 -5.65 -2.11 -2.83
C CYS A 162 -7.05 -1.99 -2.22
N LEU A 163 -7.32 -0.96 -1.43
CA LEU A 163 -8.66 -0.72 -0.87
C LEU A 163 -9.71 -0.57 -1.97
N GLU A 164 -9.44 0.26 -2.99
CA GLU A 164 -10.35 0.43 -4.14
C GLU A 164 -10.71 -0.92 -4.78
N GLY A 165 -9.70 -1.76 -5.06
CA GLY A 165 -9.91 -3.07 -5.67
C GLY A 165 -10.64 -4.05 -4.77
N LEU A 166 -10.32 -4.09 -3.49
CA LEU A 166 -10.99 -4.96 -2.52
C LEU A 166 -12.48 -4.60 -2.38
N LEU A 167 -12.80 -3.30 -2.28
CA LEU A 167 -14.19 -2.83 -2.23
C LEU A 167 -14.93 -3.08 -3.55
N MET A 168 -14.26 -2.93 -4.70
CA MET A 168 -14.83 -3.29 -6.01
C MET A 168 -15.15 -4.78 -6.11
N GLY A 169 -14.38 -5.63 -5.42
CA GLY A 169 -14.57 -7.07 -5.31
C GLY A 169 -15.52 -7.50 -4.19
N ASP A 170 -16.25 -6.56 -3.60
CA ASP A 170 -17.23 -6.78 -2.51
C ASP A 170 -16.62 -7.38 -1.22
N ALA A 171 -15.31 -7.21 -0.98
CA ALA A 171 -14.68 -7.62 0.28
C ALA A 171 -14.99 -6.65 1.43
N ASP A 172 -15.09 -7.17 2.67
CA ASP A 172 -15.15 -6.34 3.89
C ASP A 172 -13.75 -5.78 4.18
N ALA A 173 -13.35 -4.74 3.45
CA ALA A 173 -12.01 -4.18 3.47
C ALA A 173 -11.95 -2.83 4.18
N VAL A 174 -10.81 -2.58 4.83
CA VAL A 174 -10.52 -1.31 5.53
C VAL A 174 -9.05 -0.93 5.32
N HIS A 175 -8.78 0.36 5.21
CA HIS A 175 -7.41 0.87 5.18
C HIS A 175 -6.85 1.00 6.60
N LEU A 176 -5.59 0.60 6.81
CA LEU A 176 -4.93 0.66 8.12
C LEU A 176 -5.01 2.05 8.75
N ALA A 177 -4.85 3.13 7.97
CA ALA A 177 -4.98 4.49 8.46
C ALA A 177 -6.37 4.77 9.09
N GLN A 178 -7.44 4.18 8.56
CA GLN A 178 -8.78 4.37 9.14
C GLN A 178 -8.89 3.70 10.50
N MET A 179 -8.20 2.57 10.69
CA MET A 179 -8.23 1.83 11.96
C MET A 179 -7.52 2.55 13.09
N LEU A 180 -6.43 3.27 12.80
CA LEU A 180 -5.64 4.00 13.81
C LEU A 180 -6.43 5.11 14.51
N PHE A 181 -7.48 5.64 13.87
CA PHE A 181 -8.28 6.75 14.37
C PHE A 181 -9.71 6.34 14.77
N LEU A 182 -10.01 5.03 14.71
CA LEU A 182 -11.26 4.54 15.28
C LEU A 182 -11.13 4.51 16.79
N GLU A 183 -11.99 5.25 17.49
CA GLU A 183 -12.13 5.08 18.95
C GLU A 183 -12.51 3.62 19.22
N GLY A 184 -11.69 2.94 20.06
CA GLY A 184 -11.92 1.54 20.40
C GLY A 184 -13.28 1.37 21.07
N HIS A 185 -14.19 0.74 20.39
CA HIS A 185 -15.52 0.34 20.92
C HIS A 185 -15.49 -1.09 21.42
#